data_ed129c5e9c7a22fe91abebf31b270150
#
_entry.id   ed129c5e9c7a22fe91abebf31b270150
#
_cell.length_a   1.000
_cell.length_b   1.000
_cell.length_c   1.000
_cell.angle_alpha   90.00
_cell.angle_beta   90.00
_cell.angle_gamma   90.00
#
_symmetry.space_group_name_H-M   'P 1'
#
loop_
_entity.id
_entity.type
_entity.pdbx_description
1 polymer ?
#
loop_
_entity_poly.entity_id
_entity_poly.type
_entity_poly.pdbx_seq_one_letter_code
_entity_poly.pdbx_strand_id
1 'polypeptide(L)'
;VVGLPIAGGLRASHVKVKSMNILKSVKEEVLVPIHPAGWPFIFLFWLVTLVGGYYWQPFLLPGSFLSLWCIYFFRNPKRTTPVVASLVISPADGRVLSTGVVDVPDDLPLPDGKWRRISIFMNVFDVHVNRAPVAGKVIAAPYHQGAFLNASLEKASEKNERQNMVLEMASGQQLSL
;
A
#
# COMPACT_ATOMS: atom_id res chain seq x y z
N VAL A 1 2.73 3.09 7.00
CA VAL A 1 3.49 2.93 8.25
C VAL A 1 2.84 1.83 9.07
N VAL A 2 3.61 0.91 9.60
CA VAL A 2 3.12 -0.18 10.45
C VAL A 2 3.72 -0.01 11.83
N GLY A 3 2.88 0.10 12.87
CA GLY A 3 3.28 0.18 14.27
C GLY A 3 2.96 -1.12 15.01
N LEU A 4 3.93 -1.65 15.74
CA LEU A 4 3.81 -2.86 16.56
C LEU A 4 4.36 -2.62 17.96
N PRO A 5 3.72 -3.12 19.02
CA PRO A 5 4.25 -3.06 20.38
C PRO A 5 5.55 -3.89 20.49
N ILE A 6 6.50 -3.39 21.28
CA ILE A 6 7.75 -4.10 21.54
C ILE A 6 7.53 -5.14 22.66
N ALA A 7 6.81 -6.20 22.37
CA ALA A 7 6.65 -7.32 23.29
C ALA A 7 7.07 -8.62 22.57
N GLY A 8 8.24 -9.12 22.92
CA GLY A 8 8.76 -10.41 22.47
C GLY A 8 9.59 -10.34 21.19
N GLY A 9 10.82 -10.84 21.24
CA GLY A 9 11.76 -10.86 20.11
C GLY A 9 11.26 -11.66 18.93
N LEU A 10 10.93 -10.98 17.84
CA LEU A 10 10.65 -11.61 16.54
C LEU A 10 11.96 -12.23 16.00
N ARG A 11 12.06 -13.54 15.98
CA ARG A 11 13.11 -14.25 15.27
C ARG A 11 12.90 -14.09 13.77
N ALA A 12 13.83 -13.45 13.09
CA ALA A 12 13.88 -13.44 11.63
C ALA A 12 14.09 -14.86 11.11
N SER A 13 13.06 -15.50 10.61
CA SER A 13 13.17 -16.75 9.88
C SER A 13 13.54 -16.45 8.44
N HIS A 14 14.69 -16.97 7.97
CA HIS A 14 15.08 -16.89 6.57
C HIS A 14 14.13 -17.72 5.71
N VAL A 15 13.18 -17.07 5.04
CA VAL A 15 12.35 -17.69 4.02
C VAL A 15 13.19 -17.87 2.76
N LYS A 16 13.38 -19.12 2.35
CA LYS A 16 14.11 -19.48 1.12
C LYS A 16 13.28 -18.98 -0.09
N VAL A 17 13.77 -17.95 -0.76
CA VAL A 17 13.16 -17.43 -1.99
C VAL A 17 13.40 -18.46 -3.12
N LYS A 18 12.33 -19.07 -3.60
CA LYS A 18 12.36 -19.99 -4.74
C LYS A 18 12.56 -19.17 -6.02
N SER A 19 13.56 -19.53 -6.83
CA SER A 19 13.79 -18.88 -8.13
C SER A 19 12.54 -18.98 -9.00
N MET A 20 11.99 -17.84 -9.37
CA MET A 20 10.75 -17.71 -10.15
C MET A 20 11.08 -17.49 -11.61
N ASN A 21 10.45 -18.20 -12.52
CA ASN A 21 10.58 -17.99 -13.97
C ASN A 21 10.10 -16.57 -14.33
N ILE A 22 10.97 -15.76 -14.95
CA ILE A 22 10.71 -14.34 -15.29
C ILE A 22 9.40 -14.18 -16.08
N LEU A 23 9.15 -15.05 -17.06
CA LEU A 23 7.92 -15.01 -17.88
C LEU A 23 6.65 -15.26 -17.06
N LYS A 24 6.70 -16.14 -16.05
CA LYS A 24 5.59 -16.41 -15.16
C LYS A 24 5.33 -15.21 -14.24
N SER A 25 6.40 -14.60 -13.71
CA SER A 25 6.31 -13.40 -12.88
C SER A 25 5.70 -12.23 -13.63
N VAL A 26 6.13 -11.97 -14.87
CA VAL A 26 5.57 -10.90 -15.72
C VAL A 26 4.08 -11.12 -15.98
N LYS A 27 3.66 -12.35 -16.29
CA LYS A 27 2.25 -12.67 -16.52
C LYS A 27 1.40 -12.50 -15.27
N GLU A 28 1.93 -12.89 -14.10
CA GLU A 28 1.25 -12.77 -12.81
C GLU A 28 1.20 -11.32 -12.28
N GLU A 29 2.05 -10.42 -12.79
CA GLU A 29 2.10 -9.01 -12.38
C GLU A 29 1.44 -8.04 -13.36
N VAL A 30 1.35 -8.38 -14.64
CA VAL A 30 0.80 -7.51 -15.68
C VAL A 30 -0.62 -7.89 -16.07
N LEU A 31 -0.91 -9.20 -16.24
CA LEU A 31 -2.25 -9.69 -16.61
C LEU A 31 -3.03 -10.09 -15.34
N VAL A 32 -3.30 -9.12 -14.47
CA VAL A 32 -3.93 -9.33 -13.18
C VAL A 32 -5.27 -8.61 -13.08
N PRO A 33 -6.17 -9.01 -12.18
CA PRO A 33 -7.41 -8.30 -11.93
C PRO A 33 -7.16 -6.82 -11.60
N ILE A 34 -8.06 -5.97 -12.06
CA ILE A 34 -8.05 -4.54 -11.75
C ILE A 34 -8.86 -4.34 -10.46
N HIS A 35 -8.35 -3.49 -9.57
CA HIS A 35 -9.09 -3.10 -8.37
C HIS A 35 -10.38 -2.37 -8.76
N PRO A 36 -11.55 -2.69 -8.15
CA PRO A 36 -12.85 -2.07 -8.51
C PRO A 36 -12.84 -0.56 -8.53
N ALA A 37 -12.14 0.08 -7.58
CA ALA A 37 -12.02 1.54 -7.52
C ALA A 37 -11.29 2.15 -8.72
N GLY A 38 -10.58 1.37 -9.53
CA GLY A 38 -9.88 1.84 -10.73
C GLY A 38 -10.79 2.05 -11.94
N TRP A 39 -11.92 1.36 -12.02
CA TRP A 39 -12.79 1.40 -13.21
C TRP A 39 -13.30 2.79 -13.59
N PRO A 40 -13.76 3.64 -12.64
CA PRO A 40 -14.19 5.00 -12.98
C PRO A 40 -13.08 5.84 -13.61
N PHE A 41 -11.85 5.72 -13.09
CA PHE A 41 -10.68 6.44 -13.61
C PHE A 41 -10.27 5.93 -14.98
N ILE A 42 -10.21 4.61 -15.18
CA ILE A 42 -9.88 3.99 -16.46
C ILE A 42 -10.89 4.44 -17.53
N PHE A 43 -12.20 4.41 -17.20
CA PHE A 43 -13.23 4.88 -18.12
C PHE A 43 -13.06 6.37 -18.44
N LEU A 44 -12.81 7.21 -17.44
CA LEU A 44 -12.58 8.65 -17.64
C LEU A 44 -11.36 8.91 -18.54
N PHE A 45 -10.23 8.25 -18.30
CA PHE A 45 -9.02 8.42 -19.12
C PHE A 45 -9.26 8.01 -20.57
N TRP A 46 -9.96 6.89 -20.80
CA TRP A 46 -10.32 6.47 -22.17
C TRP A 46 -11.29 7.42 -22.84
N LEU A 47 -12.30 7.91 -22.10
CA LEU A 47 -13.25 8.89 -22.64
C LEU A 47 -12.54 10.18 -23.06
N VAL A 48 -11.68 10.72 -22.20
CA VAL A 48 -10.88 11.92 -22.52
C VAL A 48 -9.96 11.68 -23.71
N THR A 49 -9.35 10.49 -23.80
CA THR A 49 -8.48 10.11 -24.92
C THR A 49 -9.23 10.08 -26.23
N LEU A 50 -10.41 9.45 -26.28
CA LEU A 50 -11.23 9.35 -27.48
C LEU A 50 -11.79 10.70 -27.92
N VAL A 51 -12.33 11.48 -26.98
CA VAL A 51 -12.86 12.82 -27.27
C VAL A 51 -11.74 13.77 -27.71
N GLY A 52 -10.61 13.79 -27.00
CA GLY A 52 -9.46 14.61 -27.39
C GLY A 52 -8.89 14.20 -28.77
N GLY A 53 -8.80 12.90 -29.01
CA GLY A 53 -8.32 12.36 -30.28
C GLY A 53 -9.25 12.62 -31.47
N TYR A 54 -10.56 12.75 -31.21
CA TYR A 54 -11.54 13.17 -32.24
C TYR A 54 -11.26 14.59 -32.74
N TYR A 55 -10.91 15.51 -31.83
CA TYR A 55 -10.59 16.90 -32.21
C TYR A 55 -9.16 17.09 -32.67
N TRP A 56 -8.22 16.28 -32.14
CA TRP A 56 -6.80 16.37 -32.44
C TRP A 56 -6.12 14.99 -32.39
N GLN A 57 -6.00 14.35 -33.55
CA GLN A 57 -5.50 12.98 -33.70
C GLN A 57 -4.16 12.70 -32.96
N PRO A 58 -3.15 13.61 -32.94
CA PRO A 58 -1.91 13.35 -32.20
C PRO A 58 -2.11 13.09 -30.71
N PHE A 59 -3.24 13.50 -30.13
CA PHE A 59 -3.57 13.27 -28.71
C PHE A 59 -3.83 11.78 -28.41
N LEU A 60 -4.18 10.97 -29.41
CA LEU A 60 -4.46 9.55 -29.19
C LEU A 60 -3.25 8.80 -28.61
N LEU A 61 -2.02 9.10 -29.04
CA LEU A 61 -0.83 8.42 -28.55
C LEU A 61 -0.59 8.68 -27.05
N PRO A 62 -0.40 9.94 -26.58
CA PRO A 62 -0.18 10.19 -25.15
C PRO A 62 -1.39 9.82 -24.30
N GLY A 63 -2.62 10.03 -24.81
CA GLY A 63 -3.84 9.65 -24.11
C GLY A 63 -3.95 8.14 -23.89
N SER A 64 -3.68 7.34 -24.94
CA SER A 64 -3.66 5.87 -24.84
C SER A 64 -2.60 5.38 -23.87
N PHE A 65 -1.39 5.96 -23.93
CA PHE A 65 -0.33 5.63 -22.98
C PHE A 65 -0.77 5.88 -21.53
N LEU A 66 -1.38 7.02 -21.26
CA LEU A 66 -1.84 7.39 -19.93
C LEU A 66 -3.01 6.48 -19.47
N SER A 67 -3.92 6.11 -20.38
CA SER A 67 -5.02 5.19 -20.10
C SER A 67 -4.51 3.78 -19.76
N LEU A 68 -3.53 3.28 -20.50
CA LEU A 68 -2.89 1.99 -20.22
C LEU A 68 -2.10 2.02 -18.91
N TRP A 69 -1.41 3.13 -18.64
CA TRP A 69 -0.74 3.32 -17.36
C TRP A 69 -1.73 3.37 -16.18
N CYS A 70 -2.89 3.98 -16.35
CA CYS A 70 -3.95 3.96 -15.35
C CYS A 70 -4.41 2.52 -15.04
N ILE A 71 -4.59 1.67 -16.06
CA ILE A 71 -4.88 0.23 -15.90
C ILE A 71 -3.77 -0.46 -15.09
N TYR A 72 -2.51 -0.20 -15.44
CA TYR A 72 -1.35 -0.75 -14.75
C TYR A 72 -1.28 -0.29 -13.29
N PHE A 73 -1.58 0.97 -12.99
CA PHE A 73 -1.60 1.53 -11.64
C PHE A 73 -2.63 0.85 -10.74
N PHE A 74 -3.84 0.58 -11.25
CA PHE A 74 -4.92 -0.06 -10.50
C PHE A 74 -4.88 -1.59 -10.51
N ARG A 75 -3.79 -2.20 -10.95
CA ARG A 75 -3.64 -3.66 -10.91
C ARG A 75 -3.68 -4.20 -9.49
N ASN A 76 -4.35 -5.33 -9.28
CA ASN A 76 -4.49 -5.97 -7.99
C ASN A 76 -4.11 -7.46 -8.06
N PRO A 77 -2.81 -7.80 -8.13
CA PRO A 77 -2.34 -9.17 -8.21
C PRO A 77 -2.71 -9.96 -6.95
N LYS A 78 -3.08 -11.21 -7.13
CA LYS A 78 -3.27 -12.14 -6.00
C LYS A 78 -1.92 -12.38 -5.32
N ARG A 79 -1.89 -12.25 -3.99
CA ARG A 79 -0.69 -12.52 -3.20
C ARG A 79 -0.89 -13.80 -2.40
N THR A 80 0.11 -14.67 -2.41
CA THR A 80 0.15 -15.87 -1.55
C THR A 80 0.88 -15.51 -0.27
N THR A 81 0.14 -15.39 0.82
CA THR A 81 0.69 -15.07 2.12
C THR A 81 1.06 -16.34 2.89
N PRO A 82 2.20 -16.37 3.60
CA PRO A 82 2.52 -17.47 4.49
C PRO A 82 1.48 -17.57 5.62
N VAL A 83 0.99 -18.79 5.88
CA VAL A 83 0.03 -19.03 6.96
C VAL A 83 0.81 -19.36 8.24
N VAL A 84 1.39 -18.34 8.86
CA VAL A 84 2.13 -18.47 10.12
C VAL A 84 1.60 -17.42 11.08
N ALA A 85 1.02 -17.86 12.19
CA ALA A 85 0.32 -16.99 13.15
C ALA A 85 1.19 -15.88 13.78
N SER A 86 2.51 -16.05 13.80
CA SER A 86 3.46 -15.08 14.37
C SER A 86 3.99 -14.05 13.37
N LEU A 87 3.55 -14.09 12.10
CA LEU A 87 4.03 -13.17 11.08
C LEU A 87 3.05 -12.01 10.86
N VAL A 88 3.62 -10.82 10.80
CA VAL A 88 2.96 -9.62 10.28
C VAL A 88 3.42 -9.45 8.84
N ILE A 89 2.47 -9.46 7.91
CA ILE A 89 2.76 -9.38 6.48
C ILE A 89 2.82 -7.91 6.06
N SER A 90 3.70 -7.58 5.11
CA SER A 90 3.73 -6.22 4.57
C SER A 90 2.37 -5.80 4.02
N PRO A 91 1.79 -4.67 4.45
CA PRO A 91 0.51 -4.21 3.95
C PRO A 91 0.58 -3.66 2.53
N ALA A 92 1.78 -3.31 2.06
CA ALA A 92 2.02 -2.66 0.78
C ALA A 92 3.18 -3.29 0.03
N ASP A 93 3.13 -3.22 -1.29
CA ASP A 93 4.29 -3.42 -2.15
C ASP A 93 5.09 -2.11 -2.16
N GLY A 94 6.41 -2.18 -2.00
CA GLY A 94 7.22 -0.98 -2.00
C GLY A 94 8.57 -1.16 -1.32
N ARG A 95 9.25 -0.06 -1.11
CA ARG A 95 10.58 -0.02 -0.50
C ARG A 95 10.50 0.42 0.96
N VAL A 96 11.11 -0.31 1.87
CA VAL A 96 11.26 0.13 3.26
C VAL A 96 12.18 1.36 3.30
N LEU A 97 11.65 2.48 3.78
CA LEU A 97 12.41 3.73 3.95
C LEU A 97 13.13 3.75 5.30
N SER A 98 12.40 3.42 6.36
CA SER A 98 12.95 3.48 7.70
C SER A 98 12.29 2.46 8.61
N THR A 99 13.04 2.06 9.63
CA THR A 99 12.53 1.28 10.76
C THR A 99 13.03 1.93 12.05
N GLY A 100 12.19 2.00 13.06
CA GLY A 100 12.58 2.65 14.32
C GLY A 100 11.61 2.37 15.44
N VAL A 101 12.01 2.78 16.62
CA VAL A 101 11.16 2.79 17.81
C VAL A 101 10.65 4.21 17.99
N VAL A 102 9.34 4.37 18.11
CA VAL A 102 8.65 5.66 18.23
C VAL A 102 7.68 5.61 19.41
N ASP A 103 7.34 6.77 19.91
CA ASP A 103 6.20 6.93 20.80
C ASP A 103 4.89 6.86 20.01
N VAL A 104 3.81 6.49 20.67
CA VAL A 104 2.48 6.51 20.08
C VAL A 104 2.11 7.95 19.74
N PRO A 105 1.64 8.24 18.53
CA PRO A 105 1.04 9.53 18.22
C PRO A 105 -0.22 9.76 19.07
N ASP A 106 -0.40 10.95 19.62
CA ASP A 106 -1.53 11.34 20.49
C ASP A 106 -2.90 11.18 19.80
N ASP A 107 -2.91 11.17 18.48
CA ASP A 107 -4.10 11.06 17.63
C ASP A 107 -4.56 9.61 17.40
N LEU A 108 -3.84 8.61 17.90
CA LEU A 108 -4.17 7.20 17.75
C LEU A 108 -4.64 6.59 19.09
N PRO A 109 -5.76 5.88 19.10
CA PRO A 109 -6.24 5.18 20.29
C PRO A 109 -5.46 3.87 20.52
N LEU A 110 -4.18 4.01 20.78
CA LEU A 110 -3.26 2.92 21.07
C LEU A 110 -2.76 3.02 22.51
N PRO A 111 -2.41 1.90 23.15
CA PRO A 111 -1.79 1.93 24.47
C PRO A 111 -0.48 2.71 24.47
N ASP A 112 -0.27 3.50 25.52
CA ASP A 112 0.99 4.23 25.74
C ASP A 112 2.18 3.30 25.69
N GLY A 113 3.31 3.81 25.21
CA GLY A 113 4.54 3.06 25.19
C GLY A 113 5.35 3.21 23.90
N LYS A 114 6.39 2.38 23.80
CA LYS A 114 7.27 2.36 22.63
C LYS A 114 6.77 1.36 21.59
N TRP A 115 6.63 1.84 20.38
CA TRP A 115 6.15 1.07 19.24
C TRP A 115 7.22 0.97 18.14
N ARG A 116 7.29 -0.18 17.51
CA ARG A 116 8.13 -0.33 16.33
C ARG A 116 7.40 0.15 15.09
N ARG A 117 7.93 1.18 14.45
CA ARG A 117 7.42 1.72 13.17
C ARG A 117 8.25 1.20 12.00
N ILE A 118 7.57 0.78 10.94
CA ILE A 118 8.16 0.44 9.65
C ILE A 118 7.48 1.34 8.62
N SER A 119 8.26 2.16 7.93
CA SER A 119 7.78 3.05 6.88
C SER A 119 8.08 2.45 5.51
N ILE A 120 7.05 2.30 4.68
CA ILE A 120 7.14 1.72 3.34
C ILE A 120 6.72 2.77 2.34
N PHE A 121 7.56 3.03 1.35
CA PHE A 121 7.29 3.95 0.24
C PHE A 121 6.85 3.15 -0.99
N MET A 122 5.68 3.51 -1.52
CA MET A 122 5.17 2.99 -2.79
C MET A 122 5.43 4.04 -3.87
N ASN A 123 6.21 3.68 -4.89
CA ASN A 123 6.37 4.54 -6.07
C ASN A 123 5.23 4.28 -7.07
N VAL A 124 5.06 5.18 -8.04
CA VAL A 124 3.95 5.12 -9.02
C VAL A 124 3.89 3.86 -9.90
N PHE A 125 4.93 3.03 -9.88
CA PHE A 125 4.98 1.74 -10.59
C PHE A 125 4.69 0.54 -9.68
N ASP A 126 4.62 0.74 -8.37
CA ASP A 126 4.27 -0.31 -7.41
C ASP A 126 2.75 -0.58 -7.43
N VAL A 127 2.32 -1.66 -6.82
CA VAL A 127 0.88 -1.94 -6.64
C VAL A 127 0.32 -1.05 -5.55
N HIS A 128 -0.61 -0.16 -5.90
CA HIS A 128 -1.21 0.81 -4.95
C HIS A 128 -2.42 0.25 -4.20
N VAL A 129 -2.40 -1.04 -3.87
CA VAL A 129 -3.43 -1.69 -3.06
C VAL A 129 -2.85 -2.10 -1.72
N ASN A 130 -3.27 -1.42 -0.67
CA ASN A 130 -2.94 -1.79 0.71
C ASN A 130 -3.80 -2.96 1.18
N ARG A 131 -3.22 -3.84 2.00
CA ARG A 131 -3.87 -5.02 2.55
C ARG A 131 -3.68 -5.07 4.05
N ALA A 132 -4.62 -5.70 4.75
CA ALA A 132 -4.48 -5.96 6.18
C ALA A 132 -3.24 -6.85 6.43
N PRO A 133 -2.29 -6.41 7.28
CA PRO A 133 -1.06 -7.15 7.56
C PRO A 133 -1.27 -8.35 8.47
N VAL A 134 -2.39 -8.37 9.18
CA VAL A 134 -2.82 -9.43 10.09
C VAL A 134 -4.32 -9.62 10.01
N ALA A 135 -4.81 -10.79 10.42
CA ALA A 135 -6.23 -11.00 10.67
C ALA A 135 -6.62 -10.28 11.97
N GLY A 136 -7.68 -9.48 11.93
CA GLY A 136 -8.13 -8.71 13.09
C GLY A 136 -9.37 -7.88 12.79
N LYS A 137 -9.84 -7.17 13.80
CA LYS A 137 -10.96 -6.23 13.73
C LYS A 137 -10.43 -4.80 13.66
N VAL A 138 -10.96 -3.99 12.76
CA VAL A 138 -10.70 -2.54 12.75
C VAL A 138 -11.43 -1.93 13.95
N ILE A 139 -10.68 -1.35 14.88
CA ILE A 139 -11.23 -0.71 16.09
C ILE A 139 -11.23 0.81 15.98
N ALA A 140 -10.38 1.40 15.14
CA ALA A 140 -10.38 2.82 14.84
C ALA A 140 -9.86 3.08 13.43
N ALA A 141 -10.35 4.16 12.81
CA ALA A 141 -9.92 4.61 11.48
C ALA A 141 -9.93 6.16 11.42
N PRO A 142 -9.10 6.85 12.22
CA PRO A 142 -9.07 8.31 12.22
C PRO A 142 -8.49 8.83 10.89
N TYR A 143 -9.15 9.86 10.36
CA TYR A 143 -8.72 10.57 9.17
C TYR A 143 -8.20 11.96 9.56
N HIS A 144 -7.07 12.34 8.98
CA HIS A 144 -6.43 13.63 9.22
C HIS A 144 -6.28 14.38 7.90
N GLN A 145 -6.93 15.53 7.83
CA GLN A 145 -6.72 16.47 6.73
C GLN A 145 -5.29 17.01 6.78
N GLY A 146 -4.67 17.17 5.62
CA GLY A 146 -3.30 17.66 5.54
C GLY A 146 -2.93 18.17 4.15
N ALA A 147 -1.64 18.38 3.95
CA ALA A 147 -1.07 18.79 2.68
C ALA A 147 -0.77 17.56 1.79
N PHE A 148 -0.44 17.81 0.52
CA PHE A 148 0.02 16.80 -0.44
C PHE A 148 1.49 17.03 -0.74
N LEU A 149 2.35 16.82 0.26
CA LEU A 149 3.80 16.93 0.11
C LEU A 149 4.38 15.63 -0.42
N ASN A 150 5.57 15.70 -1.04
CA ASN A 150 6.25 14.52 -1.53
C ASN A 150 6.50 13.51 -0.38
N ALA A 151 5.88 12.35 -0.47
CA ALA A 151 5.92 11.30 0.56
C ALA A 151 7.32 10.69 0.80
N SER A 152 8.30 10.97 -0.08
CA SER A 152 9.70 10.56 0.13
C SER A 152 10.44 11.38 1.20
N LEU A 153 9.87 12.52 1.62
CA LEU A 153 10.44 13.37 2.67
C LEU A 153 9.98 12.88 4.04
N GLU A 154 10.92 12.70 4.98
CA GLU A 154 10.61 12.19 6.34
C GLU A 154 9.57 13.04 7.08
N LYS A 155 9.63 14.37 6.95
CA LYS A 155 8.67 15.30 7.57
C LYS A 155 7.31 15.37 6.87
N ALA A 156 7.17 14.77 5.69
CA ALA A 156 5.90 14.77 4.97
C ALA A 156 4.83 13.95 5.69
N SER A 157 5.21 12.88 6.38
CA SER A 157 4.27 12.00 7.08
C SER A 157 3.48 12.67 8.21
N GLU A 158 4.01 13.75 8.80
CA GLU A 158 3.33 14.50 9.86
C GLU A 158 2.33 15.52 9.31
N LYS A 159 2.62 16.10 8.15
CA LYS A 159 1.84 17.19 7.55
C LYS A 159 0.90 16.75 6.43
N ASN A 160 1.14 15.57 5.86
CA ASN A 160 0.32 15.05 4.78
C ASN A 160 -1.03 14.55 5.27
N GLU A 161 -2.00 14.69 4.38
CA GLU A 161 -3.27 14.00 4.50
C GLU A 161 -3.04 12.50 4.70
N ARG A 162 -3.67 11.92 5.73
CA ARG A 162 -3.49 10.52 6.07
C ARG A 162 -4.74 9.88 6.63
N GLN A 163 -4.94 8.63 6.29
CA GLN A 163 -5.91 7.74 6.90
C GLN A 163 -5.15 6.72 7.75
N ASN A 164 -5.30 6.80 9.05
CA ASN A 164 -4.79 5.77 9.95
C ASN A 164 -5.83 4.66 10.13
N MET A 165 -5.38 3.47 10.47
CA MET A 165 -6.25 2.33 10.78
C MET A 165 -5.65 1.54 11.92
N VAL A 166 -6.43 1.29 12.97
CA VAL A 166 -6.01 0.45 14.10
C VAL A 166 -6.73 -0.87 14.02
N LEU A 167 -5.95 -1.95 13.99
CA LEU A 167 -6.41 -3.35 13.98
C LEU A 167 -6.15 -3.98 15.34
N GLU A 168 -7.13 -4.71 15.85
CA GLU A 168 -7.00 -5.57 17.03
C GLU A 168 -7.07 -7.03 16.61
N MET A 169 -6.04 -7.79 16.93
CA MET A 169 -5.96 -9.24 16.68
C MET A 169 -6.76 -10.02 17.73
N ALA A 170 -7.08 -11.28 17.43
CA ALA A 170 -7.75 -12.17 18.39
C ALA A 170 -6.98 -12.40 19.69
N SER A 171 -5.65 -12.15 19.68
CA SER A 171 -4.78 -12.19 20.86
C SER A 171 -4.89 -10.94 21.75
N GLY A 172 -5.67 -9.93 21.38
CA GLY A 172 -5.72 -8.61 22.03
C GLY A 172 -4.57 -7.68 21.64
N GLN A 173 -3.63 -8.13 20.83
CA GLN A 173 -2.56 -7.25 20.33
C GLN A 173 -3.10 -6.29 19.28
N GLN A 174 -2.58 -5.08 19.26
CA GLN A 174 -2.98 -4.03 18.34
C GLN A 174 -1.87 -3.70 17.35
N LEU A 175 -2.26 -3.26 16.16
CA LEU A 175 -1.40 -2.83 15.07
C LEU A 175 -2.01 -1.60 14.41
N SER A 176 -1.19 -0.60 14.09
CA SER A 176 -1.61 0.58 13.33
C SER A 176 -1.01 0.60 11.93
N LEU A 177 -1.82 1.05 10.99
CA LEU A 177 -1.45 1.32 9.59
C LEU A 177 -1.58 2.81 9.30
#